data_c0094806f12df49bec08b466c63731df
#
_entry.id   c0094806f12df49bec08b466c63731df
#
_cell.length_a   1.000
_cell.length_b   1.000
_cell.length_c   1.000
_cell.angle_alpha   90.00
_cell.angle_beta   90.00
_cell.angle_gamma   90.00
#
_symmetry.space_group_name_H-M   'P 1'
#
loop_
_entity.id
_entity.type
_entity.pdbx_description
1 polymer ?
#
loop_
_entity_poly.entity_id
_entity_poly.type
_entity_poly.pdbx_seq_one_letter_code
_entity_poly.pdbx_strand_id
1 'polypeptide(L)'
;MSARLIIAVVAAITLAGAGPRSREAEIGSLITRPAAVEIADHGYTPEQRGRVAMAQYARCKFGRTPRRVSEYLQLPTAESLAIVHRLATDDCLVSGEIIFQSSQMRGYLFGEMYRLHQGTPPQNWKYPITPLDLVNSPADDAQRDLRVNFMLLTMTDCLHKADPALVRDVVLNAPASIKQKAAYRSLIPKLSACVPKGMNFELSRSVIESAFGEYLYRSLVPAIAVGAGKSR
;
A
#
# COMPACT_ATOMS: atom_id res chain seq x y z
N MET A 1 60.14 50.62 30.62
CA MET A 1 58.94 50.48 29.77
C MET A 1 58.62 49.00 29.71
N SER A 2 57.50 48.64 30.26
CA SER A 2 57.16 47.27 30.75
C SER A 2 56.65 46.36 29.69
N ALA A 3 57.32 45.19 29.51
CA ALA A 3 56.81 44.08 28.73
C ALA A 3 55.84 43.25 29.56
N ARG A 4 54.59 43.09 29.10
CA ARG A 4 53.62 42.22 29.71
C ARG A 4 53.60 40.88 28.99
N LEU A 5 53.91 39.87 29.72
CA LEU A 5 53.87 38.46 29.38
C LEU A 5 52.41 38.00 29.40
N ILE A 6 51.88 37.47 28.32
CA ILE A 6 50.58 36.87 28.23
C ILE A 6 50.77 35.34 28.28
N ILE A 7 50.33 34.73 29.38
CA ILE A 7 50.33 33.28 29.55
C ILE A 7 49.04 32.74 28.93
N ALA A 8 49.16 31.92 27.88
CA ALA A 8 48.05 31.19 27.29
C ALA A 8 47.81 29.91 28.10
N VAL A 9 46.67 29.82 28.74
CA VAL A 9 46.20 28.59 29.41
C VAL A 9 45.53 27.73 28.36
N VAL A 10 46.15 26.59 28.03
CA VAL A 10 45.57 25.53 27.20
C VAL A 10 44.69 24.64 28.10
N ALA A 11 43.38 24.78 27.97
CA ALA A 11 42.43 23.87 28.62
C ALA A 11 42.36 22.53 27.85
N ALA A 12 42.88 21.48 28.42
CA ALA A 12 42.72 20.13 27.95
C ALA A 12 41.28 19.66 28.22
N ILE A 13 40.48 19.50 27.17
CA ILE A 13 39.15 18.87 27.25
C ILE A 13 39.38 17.35 27.22
N THR A 14 39.27 16.72 28.37
CA THR A 14 39.19 15.24 28.48
C THR A 14 37.84 14.77 27.96
N LEU A 15 37.83 14.12 26.80
CA LEU A 15 36.71 13.32 26.34
C LEU A 15 36.46 12.16 27.29
N ALA A 16 35.47 12.35 28.16
CA ALA A 16 34.95 11.25 28.99
C ALA A 16 34.30 10.20 28.07
N GLY A 17 34.76 8.97 28.25
CA GLY A 17 34.36 7.84 27.43
C GLY A 17 32.87 7.59 27.36
N ALA A 18 32.40 7.36 26.17
CA ALA A 18 31.13 6.72 25.93
C ALA A 18 31.23 5.28 26.45
N GLY A 19 30.65 5.03 27.62
CA GLY A 19 30.51 3.69 28.17
C GLY A 19 29.76 2.79 27.18
N PRO A 20 30.03 1.48 27.17
CA PRO A 20 29.30 0.55 26.33
C PRO A 20 27.82 0.64 26.71
N ARG A 21 26.99 1.07 25.74
CA ARG A 21 25.55 0.92 25.86
C ARG A 21 25.25 -0.54 26.11
N SER A 22 24.82 -0.86 27.33
CA SER A 22 24.31 -2.18 27.68
C SER A 22 23.25 -2.52 26.62
N ARG A 23 23.54 -3.51 25.77
CA ARG A 23 22.50 -4.18 25.01
C ARG A 23 21.57 -4.78 26.05
N GLU A 24 20.45 -4.13 26.29
CA GLU A 24 19.33 -4.82 26.94
C GLU A 24 19.10 -6.09 26.14
N ALA A 25 19.31 -7.22 26.80
CA ALA A 25 19.00 -8.50 26.22
C ALA A 25 17.51 -8.50 25.93
N GLU A 26 17.15 -8.34 24.67
CA GLU A 26 15.79 -8.51 24.20
C GLU A 26 15.39 -9.97 24.47
N ILE A 27 14.86 -10.21 25.68
CA ILE A 27 14.09 -11.43 25.96
C ILE A 27 12.75 -11.23 25.26
N GLY A 28 12.76 -11.34 23.95
CA GLY A 28 11.59 -11.15 23.12
C GLY A 28 11.58 -12.22 22.06
N SER A 29 10.45 -12.91 21.95
CA SER A 29 10.16 -13.93 20.95
C SER A 29 10.80 -13.61 19.59
N LEU A 30 11.34 -14.64 18.91
CA LEU A 30 11.89 -14.64 17.55
C LEU A 30 10.86 -14.26 16.47
N ILE A 31 9.95 -13.33 16.74
CA ILE A 31 9.07 -12.75 15.75
C ILE A 31 9.93 -11.77 14.97
N THR A 32 10.41 -12.22 13.82
CA THR A 32 11.10 -11.36 12.84
C THR A 32 10.15 -10.23 12.45
N ARG A 33 10.38 -9.03 12.97
CA ARG A 33 9.63 -7.86 12.53
C ARG A 33 9.93 -7.66 11.04
N PRO A 34 8.89 -7.45 10.19
CA PRO A 34 9.14 -7.10 8.80
C PRO A 34 10.12 -5.92 8.73
N ALA A 35 11.13 -6.04 7.89
CA ALA A 35 12.09 -4.97 7.70
C ALA A 35 11.38 -3.68 7.27
N ALA A 36 11.80 -2.55 7.80
CA ALA A 36 11.35 -1.26 7.31
C ALA A 36 11.81 -1.09 5.85
N VAL A 37 11.06 -0.30 5.09
CA VAL A 37 11.30 -0.11 3.65
C VAL A 37 12.61 0.63 3.45
N GLU A 38 13.61 -0.05 2.94
CA GLU A 38 14.80 0.55 2.36
C GLU A 38 14.70 0.50 0.84
N ILE A 39 14.55 1.66 0.22
CA ILE A 39 14.48 1.74 -1.25
C ILE A 39 15.90 1.84 -1.78
N ALA A 40 16.52 0.70 -2.00
CA ALA A 40 17.82 0.68 -2.65
C ALA A 40 17.71 1.26 -4.07
N ASP A 41 18.66 2.11 -4.44
CA ASP A 41 18.71 2.73 -5.76
C ASP A 41 19.26 1.72 -6.80
N HIS A 42 18.40 0.78 -7.20
CA HIS A 42 18.74 -0.29 -8.13
C HIS A 42 18.52 0.09 -9.61
N GLY A 43 18.73 1.34 -9.97
CA GLY A 43 18.49 1.80 -11.35
C GLY A 43 17.02 1.89 -11.71
N TYR A 44 16.12 1.98 -10.72
CA TYR A 44 14.70 2.22 -10.95
C TYR A 44 14.43 3.66 -11.38
N THR A 45 13.49 3.84 -12.30
CA THR A 45 12.92 5.17 -12.55
C THR A 45 12.17 5.68 -11.30
N PRO A 46 11.94 7.01 -11.15
CA PRO A 46 11.17 7.54 -10.03
C PRO A 46 9.80 6.85 -9.87
N GLU A 47 9.07 6.60 -10.96
CA GLU A 47 7.80 5.85 -10.95
C GLU A 47 7.97 4.43 -10.39
N GLN A 48 9.00 3.72 -10.86
CA GLN A 48 9.27 2.36 -10.40
C GLN A 48 9.62 2.32 -8.91
N ARG A 49 10.44 3.26 -8.44
CA ARG A 49 10.77 3.42 -7.01
C ARG A 49 9.52 3.64 -6.17
N GLY A 50 8.66 4.57 -6.59
CA GLY A 50 7.39 4.83 -5.88
C GLY A 50 6.52 3.58 -5.77
N ARG A 51 6.38 2.80 -6.84
CA ARG A 51 5.59 1.55 -6.84
C ARG A 51 6.19 0.48 -5.94
N VAL A 52 7.51 0.29 -6.00
CA VAL A 52 8.22 -0.65 -5.11
C VAL A 52 8.05 -0.23 -3.66
N ALA A 53 8.26 1.06 -3.36
CA ALA A 53 8.09 1.62 -2.02
C ALA A 53 6.68 1.39 -1.47
N MET A 54 5.65 1.68 -2.26
CA MET A 54 4.26 1.49 -1.86
C MET A 54 3.95 0.02 -1.53
N ALA A 55 4.41 -0.91 -2.36
CA ALA A 55 4.20 -2.33 -2.13
C ALA A 55 4.94 -2.83 -0.87
N GLN A 56 6.18 -2.40 -0.67
CA GLN A 56 6.97 -2.74 0.52
C GLN A 56 6.35 -2.14 1.78
N TYR A 57 5.89 -0.89 1.70
CA TYR A 57 5.22 -0.21 2.81
C TYR A 57 3.92 -0.93 3.19
N ALA A 58 3.07 -1.28 2.22
CA ALA A 58 1.84 -2.04 2.45
C ALA A 58 2.14 -3.39 3.11
N ARG A 59 3.17 -4.11 2.65
CA ARG A 59 3.63 -5.37 3.24
C ARG A 59 4.10 -5.20 4.67
N CYS A 60 4.91 -4.18 4.96
CA CYS A 60 5.37 -3.88 6.30
C CYS A 60 4.20 -3.55 7.23
N LYS A 61 3.26 -2.70 6.78
CA LYS A 61 2.06 -2.35 7.56
C LYS A 61 1.23 -3.56 7.90
N PHE A 62 0.98 -4.43 6.92
CA PHE A 62 0.26 -5.67 7.16
C PHE A 62 1.01 -6.57 8.17
N GLY A 63 2.32 -6.72 8.01
CA GLY A 63 3.13 -7.56 8.91
C GLY A 63 3.20 -7.02 10.35
N ARG A 64 3.23 -5.69 10.54
CA ARG A 64 3.33 -5.06 11.87
C ARG A 64 1.99 -4.87 12.56
N THR A 65 0.96 -4.53 11.81
CA THR A 65 -0.35 -4.16 12.35
C THR A 65 -1.51 -4.84 11.58
N PRO A 66 -1.50 -6.18 11.45
CA PRO A 66 -2.46 -6.90 10.60
C PRO A 66 -3.92 -6.64 11.02
N ARG A 67 -4.17 -6.57 12.34
CA ARG A 67 -5.51 -6.28 12.86
C ARG A 67 -5.99 -4.89 12.43
N ARG A 68 -5.18 -3.85 12.61
CA ARG A 68 -5.54 -2.47 12.21
C ARG A 68 -5.76 -2.35 10.71
N VAL A 69 -4.91 -2.98 9.91
CA VAL A 69 -5.08 -3.01 8.45
C VAL A 69 -6.38 -3.71 8.08
N SER A 70 -6.66 -4.87 8.69
CA SER A 70 -7.90 -5.61 8.43
C SER A 70 -9.14 -4.81 8.83
N GLU A 71 -9.15 -4.20 10.01
CA GLU A 71 -10.24 -3.32 10.47
C GLU A 71 -10.47 -2.14 9.51
N TYR A 72 -9.38 -1.51 9.05
CA TYR A 72 -9.44 -0.43 8.08
C TYR A 72 -10.04 -0.87 6.73
N LEU A 73 -9.63 -2.02 6.20
CA LEU A 73 -10.11 -2.52 4.91
C LEU A 73 -11.56 -3.00 4.91
N GLN A 74 -12.13 -3.22 6.10
CA GLN A 74 -13.56 -3.55 6.28
C GLN A 74 -14.47 -2.32 6.22
N LEU A 75 -13.92 -1.14 6.46
CA LEU A 75 -14.72 0.08 6.42
C LEU A 75 -15.31 0.31 5.02
N PRO A 76 -16.48 0.95 4.94
CA PRO A 76 -16.99 1.46 3.67
C PRO A 76 -15.94 2.27 2.94
N THR A 77 -15.92 2.20 1.61
CA THR A 77 -14.87 2.84 0.79
C THR A 77 -14.71 4.32 1.12
N ALA A 78 -15.80 5.07 1.24
CA ALA A 78 -15.77 6.50 1.57
C ALA A 78 -15.08 6.76 2.92
N GLU A 79 -15.44 6.01 3.95
CA GLU A 79 -14.87 6.17 5.29
C GLU A 79 -13.39 5.80 5.31
N SER A 80 -13.01 4.69 4.68
CA SER A 80 -11.62 4.26 4.64
C SER A 80 -10.72 5.24 3.86
N LEU A 81 -11.20 5.83 2.77
CA LEU A 81 -10.45 6.86 2.05
C LEU A 81 -10.22 8.10 2.92
N ALA A 82 -11.19 8.50 3.73
CA ALA A 82 -11.07 9.65 4.62
C ALA A 82 -10.05 9.46 5.76
N ILE A 83 -9.82 8.23 6.22
CA ILE A 83 -9.00 7.97 7.42
C ILE A 83 -7.68 7.26 7.15
N VAL A 84 -7.30 7.04 5.88
CA VAL A 84 -6.08 6.31 5.50
C VAL A 84 -4.81 6.87 6.18
N HIS A 85 -4.76 8.18 6.40
CA HIS A 85 -3.64 8.84 7.07
C HIS A 85 -3.40 8.31 8.49
N ARG A 86 -4.40 7.75 9.17
CA ARG A 86 -4.25 7.13 10.49
C ARG A 86 -3.45 5.82 10.46
N LEU A 87 -3.35 5.20 9.29
CA LEU A 87 -2.48 4.03 9.07
C LEU A 87 -1.09 4.44 8.59
N ALA A 88 -0.98 5.63 8.00
CA ALA A 88 0.27 6.14 7.44
C ALA A 88 1.16 6.68 8.57
N THR A 89 1.89 5.78 9.24
CA THR A 89 2.86 6.11 10.27
C THR A 89 4.27 5.75 9.82
N ASP A 90 5.29 6.38 10.39
CA ASP A 90 6.69 6.25 9.96
C ASP A 90 7.36 4.92 10.35
N ASP A 91 6.66 4.09 11.12
CA ASP A 91 7.17 2.81 11.63
C ASP A 91 7.57 1.80 10.54
N CYS A 92 7.16 2.04 9.30
CA CYS A 92 7.52 1.24 8.12
C CYS A 92 8.51 1.95 7.19
N LEU A 93 9.02 3.12 7.53
CA LEU A 93 10.03 3.84 6.75
C LEU A 93 11.37 3.79 7.50
N VAL A 94 12.46 3.54 6.77
CA VAL A 94 13.83 3.71 7.30
C VAL A 94 14.23 5.17 7.21
N SER A 95 13.88 5.82 6.08
CA SER A 95 14.15 7.22 5.80
C SER A 95 13.23 7.72 4.70
N GLY A 96 13.07 9.03 4.61
CA GLY A 96 12.30 9.68 3.56
C GLY A 96 10.79 9.75 3.85
N GLU A 97 10.05 10.13 2.84
CA GLU A 97 8.60 10.34 2.87
C GLU A 97 7.94 9.59 1.71
N ILE A 98 6.79 9.01 1.94
CA ILE A 98 5.94 8.44 0.88
C ILE A 98 4.71 9.31 0.73
N ILE A 99 4.58 9.94 -0.44
CA ILE A 99 3.38 10.69 -0.81
C ILE A 99 2.49 9.77 -1.64
N PHE A 100 1.24 9.60 -1.24
CA PHE A 100 0.28 8.75 -1.92
C PHE A 100 -1.14 9.33 -1.86
N GLN A 101 -1.98 8.91 -2.81
CA GLN A 101 -3.41 9.12 -2.74
C GLN A 101 -4.06 8.04 -1.86
N SER A 102 -5.13 8.40 -1.15
CA SER A 102 -5.85 7.48 -0.26
C SER A 102 -6.26 6.17 -0.94
N SER A 103 -6.77 6.26 -2.16
CA SER A 103 -7.16 5.09 -2.96
C SER A 103 -5.98 4.18 -3.33
N GLN A 104 -4.82 4.76 -3.60
CA GLN A 104 -3.61 3.99 -3.90
C GLN A 104 -3.17 3.17 -2.68
N MET A 105 -3.04 3.78 -1.51
CA MET A 105 -2.65 3.07 -0.29
C MET A 105 -3.63 1.93 0.01
N ARG A 106 -4.94 2.22 -0.03
CA ARG A 106 -5.98 1.22 0.17
C ARG A 106 -5.82 0.04 -0.80
N GLY A 107 -5.65 0.32 -2.08
CA GLY A 107 -5.50 -0.70 -3.11
C GLY A 107 -4.22 -1.53 -2.96
N TYR A 108 -3.10 -0.92 -2.56
CA TYR A 108 -1.86 -1.67 -2.26
C TYR A 108 -2.01 -2.58 -1.04
N LEU A 109 -2.73 -2.17 -0.01
CA LEU A 109 -3.04 -3.02 1.15
C LEU A 109 -3.89 -4.23 0.73
N PHE A 110 -4.93 -4.03 -0.08
CA PHE A 110 -5.70 -5.14 -0.66
C PHE A 110 -4.85 -6.06 -1.54
N GLY A 111 -3.99 -5.47 -2.38
CA GLY A 111 -3.07 -6.24 -3.23
C GLY A 111 -2.11 -7.10 -2.43
N GLU A 112 -1.63 -6.62 -1.29
CA GLU A 112 -0.78 -7.41 -0.39
C GLU A 112 -1.58 -8.54 0.28
N MET A 113 -2.80 -8.29 0.71
CA MET A 113 -3.69 -9.34 1.21
C MET A 113 -3.96 -10.41 0.14
N TYR A 114 -4.17 -9.98 -1.11
CA TYR A 114 -4.36 -10.91 -2.22
C TYR A 114 -3.14 -11.80 -2.46
N ARG A 115 -1.92 -11.23 -2.39
CA ARG A 115 -0.66 -11.98 -2.51
C ARG A 115 -0.48 -12.98 -1.37
N LEU A 116 -0.75 -12.57 -0.13
CA LEU A 116 -0.64 -13.44 1.04
C LEU A 116 -1.55 -14.65 0.97
N HIS A 117 -2.74 -14.47 0.42
CA HIS A 117 -3.70 -15.56 0.21
C HIS A 117 -3.54 -16.25 -1.15
N GLN A 118 -2.56 -15.86 -1.96
CA GLN A 118 -2.30 -16.42 -3.30
C GLN A 118 -3.55 -16.49 -4.20
N GLY A 119 -4.43 -15.50 -4.05
CA GLY A 119 -5.69 -15.44 -4.78
C GLY A 119 -6.74 -16.46 -4.33
N THR A 120 -6.55 -17.11 -3.20
CA THR A 120 -7.52 -18.02 -2.58
C THR A 120 -8.23 -17.34 -1.42
N PRO A 121 -9.56 -17.42 -1.31
CA PRO A 121 -10.26 -16.90 -0.14
C PRO A 121 -9.74 -17.56 1.15
N PRO A 122 -9.49 -16.80 2.22
CA PRO A 122 -9.18 -17.42 3.50
C PRO A 122 -10.37 -18.28 3.96
N GLN A 123 -10.10 -19.48 4.43
CA GLN A 123 -11.14 -20.41 4.88
C GLN A 123 -11.99 -19.86 6.03
N ASN A 124 -11.39 -18.97 6.84
CA ASN A 124 -12.06 -18.27 7.91
C ASN A 124 -11.81 -16.78 7.78
N TRP A 125 -12.76 -16.05 7.21
CA TRP A 125 -12.76 -14.61 7.23
C TRP A 125 -12.95 -14.12 8.67
N LYS A 126 -11.85 -13.92 9.36
CA LYS A 126 -11.88 -13.39 10.73
C LYS A 126 -12.49 -11.99 10.78
N TYR A 127 -12.43 -11.31 9.64
CA TYR A 127 -12.93 -9.95 9.46
C TYR A 127 -13.70 -9.89 8.14
N PRO A 128 -15.01 -9.66 8.15
CA PRO A 128 -15.82 -9.55 6.93
C PRO A 128 -15.36 -8.31 6.13
N ILE A 129 -15.11 -8.49 4.86
CA ILE A 129 -14.78 -7.38 3.94
C ILE A 129 -16.05 -7.00 3.20
N THR A 130 -16.25 -5.69 3.02
CA THR A 130 -17.36 -5.18 2.22
C THR A 130 -17.27 -5.72 0.80
N PRO A 131 -18.30 -6.41 0.29
CA PRO A 131 -18.33 -6.89 -1.08
C PRO A 131 -18.12 -5.76 -2.10
N LEU A 132 -17.66 -6.13 -3.27
CA LEU A 132 -17.52 -5.18 -4.37
C LEU A 132 -18.92 -4.79 -4.87
N ASP A 133 -19.25 -3.50 -4.78
CA ASP A 133 -20.45 -2.93 -5.39
C ASP A 133 -20.03 -2.10 -6.62
N LEU A 134 -20.41 -2.57 -7.79
CA LEU A 134 -20.20 -1.89 -9.07
C LEU A 134 -21.51 -1.43 -9.71
N VAL A 135 -22.63 -1.58 -9.00
CA VAL A 135 -23.96 -1.20 -9.50
C VAL A 135 -24.28 0.26 -9.14
N ASN A 136 -23.94 0.64 -7.91
CA ASN A 136 -24.29 1.96 -7.38
C ASN A 136 -23.13 2.94 -7.56
N SER A 137 -23.14 3.67 -8.68
CA SER A 137 -22.19 4.77 -8.91
C SER A 137 -22.46 5.91 -7.94
N PRO A 138 -21.43 6.45 -7.27
CA PRO A 138 -21.57 7.67 -6.49
C PRO A 138 -22.05 8.84 -7.34
N ALA A 139 -23.17 9.45 -6.96
CA ALA A 139 -23.83 10.47 -7.76
C ALA A 139 -23.30 11.90 -7.50
N ASP A 140 -22.55 12.11 -6.43
CA ASP A 140 -22.19 13.45 -5.95
C ASP A 140 -20.73 13.82 -6.27
N ASP A 141 -20.52 15.02 -6.80
CA ASP A 141 -19.19 15.60 -7.06
C ASP A 141 -18.40 15.85 -5.75
N ALA A 142 -19.06 15.98 -4.59
CA ALA A 142 -18.42 16.07 -3.29
C ALA A 142 -17.63 14.80 -2.91
N GLN A 143 -17.83 13.70 -3.62
CA GLN A 143 -17.17 12.41 -3.40
C GLN A 143 -16.23 12.02 -4.56
N ARG A 144 -15.48 12.98 -5.06
CA ARG A 144 -14.59 12.79 -6.22
C ARG A 144 -13.72 11.54 -6.11
N ASP A 145 -13.07 11.32 -4.95
CA ASP A 145 -12.18 10.18 -4.74
C ASP A 145 -12.94 8.85 -4.78
N LEU A 146 -14.15 8.83 -4.26
CA LEU A 146 -15.02 7.65 -4.31
C LEU A 146 -15.44 7.34 -5.74
N ARG A 147 -15.80 8.37 -6.51
CA ARG A 147 -16.17 8.24 -7.93
C ARG A 147 -14.98 7.73 -8.76
N VAL A 148 -13.79 8.31 -8.56
CA VAL A 148 -12.57 7.85 -9.22
C VAL A 148 -12.30 6.38 -8.88
N ASN A 149 -12.38 5.99 -7.61
CA ASN A 149 -12.21 4.61 -7.20
C ASN A 149 -13.23 3.67 -7.86
N PHE A 150 -14.49 4.07 -7.91
CA PHE A 150 -15.55 3.32 -8.58
C PHE A 150 -15.25 3.11 -10.07
N MET A 151 -14.85 4.17 -10.78
CA MET A 151 -14.49 4.08 -12.21
C MET A 151 -13.30 3.14 -12.45
N LEU A 152 -12.29 3.18 -11.57
CA LEU A 152 -11.13 2.29 -11.63
C LEU A 152 -11.51 0.82 -11.40
N LEU A 153 -12.39 0.55 -10.44
CA LEU A 153 -12.88 -0.80 -10.17
C LEU A 153 -13.75 -1.31 -11.32
N THR A 154 -14.56 -0.47 -11.95
CA THR A 154 -15.36 -0.81 -13.13
C THR A 154 -14.46 -1.13 -14.34
N MET A 155 -13.42 -0.34 -14.57
CA MET A 155 -12.40 -0.63 -15.58
C MET A 155 -11.72 -1.97 -15.31
N THR A 156 -11.38 -2.23 -14.05
CA THR A 156 -10.72 -3.48 -13.64
C THR A 156 -11.64 -4.69 -13.85
N ASP A 157 -12.93 -4.57 -13.56
CA ASP A 157 -13.94 -5.61 -13.81
C ASP A 157 -14.01 -5.98 -15.29
N CYS A 158 -14.06 -4.96 -16.17
CA CYS A 158 -14.02 -5.16 -17.61
C CYS A 158 -12.75 -5.92 -18.06
N LEU A 159 -11.58 -5.49 -17.57
CA LEU A 159 -10.30 -6.12 -17.91
C LEU A 159 -10.21 -7.54 -17.35
N HIS A 160 -10.68 -7.76 -16.14
CA HIS A 160 -10.70 -9.09 -15.52
C HIS A 160 -11.63 -10.06 -16.25
N LYS A 161 -12.78 -9.61 -16.73
CA LYS A 161 -13.68 -10.41 -17.58
C LYS A 161 -13.05 -10.76 -18.91
N ALA A 162 -12.27 -9.83 -19.50
CA ALA A 162 -11.57 -10.06 -20.76
C ALA A 162 -10.35 -10.97 -20.61
N ASP A 163 -9.59 -10.83 -19.52
CA ASP A 163 -8.37 -11.59 -19.26
C ASP A 163 -8.04 -11.63 -17.75
N PRO A 164 -8.63 -12.59 -17.01
CA PRO A 164 -8.41 -12.68 -15.56
C PRO A 164 -6.97 -13.01 -15.17
N ALA A 165 -6.25 -13.77 -16.01
CA ALA A 165 -4.87 -14.15 -15.74
C ALA A 165 -3.97 -12.91 -15.78
N LEU A 166 -4.17 -12.04 -16.75
CA LEU A 166 -3.38 -10.84 -16.93
C LEU A 166 -3.52 -9.85 -15.76
N VAL A 167 -4.75 -9.64 -15.27
CA VAL A 167 -5.01 -8.78 -14.11
C VAL A 167 -4.32 -9.36 -12.86
N ARG A 168 -4.38 -10.68 -12.67
CA ARG A 168 -3.68 -11.38 -11.60
C ARG A 168 -2.16 -11.24 -11.70
N ASP A 169 -1.61 -11.40 -12.90
CA ASP A 169 -0.16 -11.32 -13.12
C ASP A 169 0.41 -9.93 -12.78
N VAL A 170 -0.34 -8.86 -13.05
CA VAL A 170 0.07 -7.51 -12.65
C VAL A 170 0.19 -7.38 -11.12
N VAL A 171 -0.72 -8.01 -10.36
CA VAL A 171 -0.74 -7.91 -8.90
C VAL A 171 0.23 -8.91 -8.26
N LEU A 172 0.29 -10.15 -8.73
CA LEU A 172 1.10 -11.21 -8.09
C LEU A 172 2.60 -11.04 -8.34
N ASN A 173 2.99 -10.47 -9.48
CA ASN A 173 4.41 -10.23 -9.76
C ASN A 173 4.92 -9.01 -8.97
N ALA A 174 6.17 -9.10 -8.52
CA ALA A 174 6.81 -8.00 -7.80
C ALA A 174 6.82 -6.72 -8.65
N PRO A 175 6.53 -5.54 -8.05
CA PRO A 175 6.58 -4.26 -8.76
C PRO A 175 7.91 -4.04 -9.47
N ALA A 176 7.86 -3.49 -10.66
CA ALA A 176 9.00 -3.22 -11.54
C ALA A 176 9.77 -4.47 -12.03
N SER A 177 9.38 -5.69 -11.67
CA SER A 177 10.01 -6.92 -12.18
C SER A 177 9.81 -7.10 -13.69
N ILE A 178 10.66 -7.94 -14.30
CA ILE A 178 10.56 -8.28 -15.73
C ILE A 178 9.19 -8.92 -16.03
N LYS A 179 8.71 -9.81 -15.15
CA LYS A 179 7.41 -10.47 -15.30
C LYS A 179 6.25 -9.47 -15.26
N GLN A 180 6.27 -8.52 -14.33
CA GLN A 180 5.25 -7.49 -14.26
C GLN A 180 5.30 -6.55 -15.48
N LYS A 181 6.50 -6.19 -15.95
CA LYS A 181 6.66 -5.39 -17.19
C LYS A 181 6.07 -6.12 -18.40
N ALA A 182 6.23 -7.44 -18.48
CA ALA A 182 5.62 -8.25 -19.54
C ALA A 182 4.08 -8.24 -19.43
N ALA A 183 3.53 -8.42 -18.24
CA ALA A 183 2.09 -8.31 -18.00
C ALA A 183 1.53 -6.95 -18.44
N TYR A 184 2.20 -5.85 -18.13
CA TYR A 184 1.80 -4.52 -18.59
C TYR A 184 1.82 -4.36 -20.12
N ARG A 185 2.83 -4.91 -20.80
CA ARG A 185 2.87 -4.87 -22.28
C ARG A 185 1.64 -5.53 -22.90
N SER A 186 1.19 -6.63 -22.31
CA SER A 186 -0.02 -7.35 -22.76
C SER A 186 -1.32 -6.64 -22.34
N LEU A 187 -1.29 -5.86 -21.25
CA LEU A 187 -2.44 -5.13 -20.72
C LEU A 187 -2.77 -3.86 -21.52
N ILE A 188 -1.73 -3.09 -21.91
CA ILE A 188 -1.90 -1.77 -22.54
C ILE A 188 -2.86 -1.78 -23.74
N PRO A 189 -2.79 -2.74 -24.69
CA PRO A 189 -3.71 -2.77 -25.82
C PRO A 189 -5.17 -3.00 -25.43
N LYS A 190 -5.43 -3.60 -24.26
CA LYS A 190 -6.78 -3.93 -23.77
C LYS A 190 -7.40 -2.80 -22.94
N LEU A 191 -6.57 -1.91 -22.40
CA LEU A 191 -7.03 -0.81 -21.53
C LEU A 191 -8.05 0.09 -22.23
N SER A 192 -7.81 0.48 -23.47
CA SER A 192 -8.65 1.42 -24.19
C SER A 192 -10.10 0.97 -24.34
N ALA A 193 -10.33 -0.35 -24.44
CA ALA A 193 -11.66 -0.92 -24.55
C ALA A 193 -12.43 -0.91 -23.22
N CYS A 194 -11.72 -0.81 -22.09
CA CYS A 194 -12.29 -0.90 -20.75
C CYS A 194 -12.29 0.43 -19.99
N VAL A 195 -11.73 1.51 -20.55
CA VAL A 195 -11.75 2.83 -19.91
C VAL A 195 -13.19 3.39 -19.94
N PRO A 196 -13.80 3.68 -18.77
CA PRO A 196 -15.13 4.25 -18.71
C PRO A 196 -15.21 5.62 -19.40
N LYS A 197 -16.34 5.90 -20.06
CA LYS A 197 -16.59 7.21 -20.63
C LYS A 197 -16.58 8.29 -19.52
N GLY A 198 -15.96 9.42 -19.82
CA GLY A 198 -15.85 10.53 -18.86
C GLY A 198 -14.71 10.40 -17.84
N MET A 199 -13.87 9.37 -17.95
CA MET A 199 -12.63 9.32 -17.19
C MET A 199 -11.66 10.38 -17.71
N ASN A 200 -11.29 11.33 -16.85
CA ASN A 200 -10.43 12.47 -17.16
C ASN A 200 -9.24 12.59 -16.18
N PHE A 201 -8.76 11.47 -15.66
CA PHE A 201 -7.59 11.43 -14.81
C PHE A 201 -6.50 10.52 -15.39
N GLU A 202 -5.26 10.76 -14.97
CA GLU A 202 -4.12 10.01 -15.45
C GLU A 202 -4.09 8.58 -14.88
N LEU A 203 -3.95 7.61 -15.77
CA LEU A 203 -3.78 6.20 -15.43
C LEU A 203 -2.28 5.87 -15.28
N SER A 204 -1.69 6.19 -14.13
CA SER A 204 -0.36 5.69 -13.82
C SER A 204 -0.41 4.19 -13.45
N ARG A 205 0.74 3.51 -13.56
CA ARG A 205 0.81 2.09 -13.19
C ARG A 205 0.50 1.86 -11.72
N SER A 206 0.84 2.79 -10.83
CA SER A 206 0.50 2.69 -9.40
C SER A 206 -1.02 2.74 -9.17
N VAL A 207 -1.74 3.56 -9.91
CA VAL A 207 -3.21 3.64 -9.87
C VAL A 207 -3.83 2.33 -10.37
N ILE A 208 -3.31 1.77 -11.47
CA ILE A 208 -3.78 0.49 -12.02
C ILE A 208 -3.53 -0.65 -11.03
N GLU A 209 -2.33 -0.75 -10.46
CA GLU A 209 -1.98 -1.80 -9.47
C GLU A 209 -2.88 -1.73 -8.24
N SER A 210 -3.14 -0.53 -7.75
CA SER A 210 -4.01 -0.34 -6.60
C SER A 210 -5.45 -0.78 -6.88
N ALA A 211 -6.00 -0.40 -8.03
CA ALA A 211 -7.35 -0.80 -8.42
C ALA A 211 -7.46 -2.32 -8.61
N PHE A 212 -6.45 -2.94 -9.26
CA PHE A 212 -6.41 -4.37 -9.46
C PHE A 212 -6.31 -5.13 -8.13
N GLY A 213 -5.48 -4.64 -7.19
CA GLY A 213 -5.35 -5.25 -5.87
C GLY A 213 -6.66 -5.23 -5.09
N GLU A 214 -7.35 -4.09 -5.05
CA GLU A 214 -8.66 -3.96 -4.40
C GLU A 214 -9.71 -4.84 -5.08
N TYR A 215 -9.83 -4.78 -6.40
CA TYR A 215 -10.79 -5.57 -7.17
C TYR A 215 -10.60 -7.06 -6.93
N LEU A 216 -9.39 -7.58 -7.15
CA LEU A 216 -9.11 -9.00 -7.04
C LEU A 216 -9.39 -9.55 -5.65
N TYR A 217 -9.01 -8.82 -4.60
CA TYR A 217 -9.25 -9.30 -3.24
C TYR A 217 -10.73 -9.26 -2.88
N ARG A 218 -11.43 -8.17 -3.19
CA ARG A 218 -12.86 -8.03 -2.89
C ARG A 218 -13.74 -8.96 -3.72
N SER A 219 -13.32 -9.33 -4.94
CA SER A 219 -14.03 -10.31 -5.76
C SER A 219 -13.96 -11.75 -5.22
N LEU A 220 -13.00 -12.05 -4.33
CA LEU A 220 -12.96 -13.33 -3.63
C LEU A 220 -14.06 -13.45 -2.56
N VAL A 221 -14.60 -12.32 -2.10
CA VAL A 221 -15.66 -12.32 -1.07
C VAL A 221 -16.96 -12.76 -1.72
N PRO A 222 -17.53 -13.90 -1.34
CA PRO A 222 -18.81 -14.31 -1.90
C PRO A 222 -19.89 -13.27 -1.55
N ALA A 223 -20.70 -12.89 -2.52
CA ALA A 223 -21.81 -11.95 -2.38
C ALA A 223 -22.89 -12.38 -1.34
N ILE A 224 -22.73 -13.55 -0.76
CA ILE A 224 -23.70 -14.23 0.13
C ILE A 224 -23.77 -13.61 1.54
N ALA A 225 -22.78 -12.80 1.94
CA ALA A 225 -22.71 -12.31 3.33
C ALA A 225 -23.64 -11.11 3.63
N VAL A 226 -24.25 -10.49 2.65
CA VAL A 226 -25.01 -9.24 2.83
C VAL A 226 -26.50 -9.47 3.18
N GLY A 227 -27.01 -10.68 2.99
CA GLY A 227 -28.45 -10.99 3.15
C GLY A 227 -28.89 -11.46 4.55
N ALA A 228 -28.02 -11.67 5.52
CA ALA A 228 -28.33 -12.30 6.79
C ALA A 228 -28.52 -11.35 7.98
N GLY A 229 -28.49 -10.04 7.75
CA GLY A 229 -28.89 -9.04 8.76
C GLY A 229 -30.41 -8.96 8.84
N LYS A 230 -31.05 -10.01 9.37
CA LYS A 230 -32.49 -9.96 9.66
C LYS A 230 -32.79 -8.86 10.66
N SER A 231 -33.69 -7.95 10.24
CA SER A 231 -34.61 -7.24 11.11
C SER A 231 -35.10 -8.14 12.26
N ARG A 232 -34.81 -7.78 13.46
CA ARG A 232 -35.59 -8.05 14.65
C ARG A 232 -35.78 -6.78 15.45
#